data_e602f174417ae4888fae80ca0aa70c9c
#
_entry.id   e602f174417ae4888fae80ca0aa70c9c
#
_cell.length_a   1.000
_cell.length_b   1.000
_cell.length_c   1.000
_cell.angle_alpha   90.00
_cell.angle_beta   90.00
_cell.angle_gamma   90.00
#
_symmetry.space_group_name_H-M   'P 1'
#
loop_
_entity.id
_entity.type
_entity.pdbx_description
1 polymer ?
#
loop_
_entity_poly.entity_id
_entity_poly.type
_entity_poly.pdbx_seq_one_letter_code
_entity_poly.pdbx_strand_id
1 'polypeptide(L)'
;MKMKTLALVIIATSLCMTSCSGTNKSTAATYMATGAELPGNGEVEKTLNLGSFSGIEASVIVDIHYTQDTKRSVKVRATQKQIDRCDISVNGSTLVLKTKKNAPDSDDNSKQDKITLYITAPEISVIENRGIMGFYTKQLNGDGLQIKNKGILNMNVQNVSGKGGSGLSIDNTGRMTAEMPTVDMNMFSLENMGVLMFQSNSIKGGNLTINNSGQLNIKGNMEGSTANLYNKGVCNMSSAFNLTGSYSCSNGGQLRISGDVKGSTATLKNTGVYGMEGSFHLDNNYTYANSGQATNNGNVTANAISITNSGVDRRNGKLKSEQLDMNVNGQSRYEMSFSGGEAKLNCSGIGNFEMALDCRSIKVNSSGQINVTLSGTADNTSFDGSGISHVNTSRLNKF
;
A
#
# COMPACT_ATOMS: atom_id res chain seq x y z
N MET A 1 22.72 -31.51 -35.78
CA MET A 1 23.13 -30.34 -34.98
C MET A 1 22.13 -30.23 -33.82
N LYS A 2 22.56 -30.57 -32.59
CA LYS A 2 21.67 -30.66 -31.43
C LYS A 2 21.39 -29.24 -30.90
N MET A 3 20.15 -28.78 -30.98
CA MET A 3 19.69 -27.57 -30.31
C MET A 3 19.71 -27.80 -28.79
N LYS A 4 20.56 -27.04 -28.10
CA LYS A 4 20.55 -26.99 -26.63
C LYS A 4 19.38 -26.12 -26.18
N THR A 5 18.43 -26.74 -25.54
CA THR A 5 17.32 -26.08 -24.85
C THR A 5 17.89 -25.26 -23.70
N LEU A 6 17.82 -23.94 -23.81
CA LEU A 6 18.17 -23.04 -22.72
C LEU A 6 17.01 -23.01 -21.72
N ALA A 7 17.13 -23.82 -20.67
CA ALA A 7 16.20 -23.78 -19.56
C ALA A 7 16.43 -22.47 -18.78
N LEU A 8 15.50 -21.54 -18.90
CA LEU A 8 15.45 -20.32 -18.07
C LEU A 8 15.06 -20.75 -16.66
N VAL A 9 16.06 -20.88 -15.78
CA VAL A 9 15.84 -21.11 -14.35
C VAL A 9 15.27 -19.80 -13.79
N ILE A 10 13.96 -19.77 -13.62
CA ILE A 10 13.29 -18.75 -12.80
C ILE A 10 13.62 -19.16 -11.35
N ILE A 11 14.60 -18.50 -10.76
CA ILE A 11 14.77 -18.54 -9.31
C ILE A 11 13.61 -17.71 -8.73
N ALA A 12 12.49 -18.39 -8.52
CA ALA A 12 11.47 -17.93 -7.62
C ALA A 12 12.07 -18.05 -6.22
N THR A 13 12.73 -17.00 -5.73
CA THR A 13 12.91 -16.83 -4.30
C THR A 13 11.53 -16.58 -3.71
N SER A 14 10.76 -17.68 -3.55
CA SER A 14 9.66 -17.69 -2.62
C SER A 14 10.31 -17.58 -1.24
N LEU A 15 10.44 -16.34 -0.74
CA LEU A 15 10.48 -16.16 0.69
C LEU A 15 9.16 -16.74 1.20
N CYS A 16 9.17 -17.99 1.61
CA CYS A 16 8.17 -18.54 2.49
C CYS A 16 8.20 -17.68 3.76
N MET A 17 7.38 -16.65 3.77
CA MET A 17 6.82 -16.17 5.02
C MET A 17 5.91 -17.31 5.49
N THR A 18 6.50 -18.27 6.22
CA THR A 18 5.70 -19.13 7.07
C THR A 18 4.86 -18.18 7.92
N SER A 19 3.60 -18.09 7.55
CA SER A 19 2.58 -17.60 8.45
C SER A 19 2.65 -18.57 9.64
N CYS A 20 3.35 -18.19 10.70
CA CYS A 20 3.05 -18.69 12.02
C CYS A 20 1.60 -18.30 12.28
N SER A 21 0.68 -19.18 11.93
CA SER A 21 -0.65 -19.24 12.48
C SER A 21 -0.54 -19.72 13.93
N GLY A 22 0.23 -18.98 14.73
CA GLY A 22 0.06 -18.96 16.15
C GLY A 22 -1.23 -18.21 16.38
N THR A 23 -2.24 -18.89 16.91
CA THR A 23 -3.44 -18.32 17.49
C THR A 23 -3.08 -17.47 18.70
N ASN A 24 -2.31 -16.40 18.48
CA ASN A 24 -2.30 -15.26 19.37
C ASN A 24 -3.57 -14.48 19.05
N LYS A 25 -4.69 -14.91 19.65
CA LYS A 25 -5.80 -14.01 19.90
C LYS A 25 -5.17 -12.78 20.50
N SER A 26 -5.23 -11.66 19.76
CA SER A 26 -4.70 -10.39 20.15
C SER A 26 -5.28 -10.06 21.54
N THR A 27 -4.45 -10.16 22.55
CA THR A 27 -4.76 -9.69 23.91
C THR A 27 -5.02 -8.18 23.92
N ALA A 28 -4.70 -7.46 22.84
CA ALA A 28 -4.97 -6.04 22.69
C ALA A 28 -6.47 -5.70 22.71
N ALA A 29 -7.35 -6.54 22.16
CA ALA A 29 -8.79 -6.29 22.19
C ALA A 29 -9.41 -6.40 23.60
N THR A 30 -8.79 -7.15 24.49
CA THR A 30 -9.26 -7.33 25.85
C THR A 30 -8.84 -6.18 26.77
N TYR A 31 -7.72 -5.50 26.48
CA TYR A 31 -7.24 -4.35 27.25
C TYR A 31 -8.08 -3.08 27.12
N MET A 32 -8.86 -2.96 26.07
CA MET A 32 -9.69 -1.75 25.85
C MET A 32 -11.02 -1.79 26.63
N ALA A 33 -11.41 -2.92 27.19
CA ALA A 33 -12.76 -3.11 27.79
C ALA A 33 -12.79 -3.12 29.31
N THR A 34 -11.66 -3.23 30.00
CA THR A 34 -11.63 -3.32 31.46
C THR A 34 -10.74 -2.25 32.05
N GLY A 35 -11.25 -1.60 33.11
CA GLY A 35 -10.53 -0.56 33.85
C GLY A 35 -9.12 -1.00 34.29
N ALA A 36 -8.32 -0.01 34.63
CA ALA A 36 -6.91 -0.14 34.99
C ALA A 36 -6.63 -1.44 35.77
N GLU A 37 -5.84 -2.33 35.19
CA GLU A 37 -5.32 -3.47 35.96
C GLU A 37 -4.57 -2.95 37.19
N LEU A 38 -4.75 -3.62 38.30
CA LEU A 38 -3.99 -3.30 39.52
C LEU A 38 -2.49 -3.43 39.25
N PRO A 39 -1.63 -2.57 39.83
CA PRO A 39 -0.21 -2.66 39.68
C PRO A 39 0.30 -4.08 40.01
N GLY A 40 1.16 -4.62 39.11
CA GLY A 40 1.84 -5.89 39.36
C GLY A 40 2.78 -5.78 40.56
N ASN A 41 3.27 -6.92 41.09
CA ASN A 41 4.18 -6.94 42.23
C ASN A 41 5.41 -6.03 41.98
N GLY A 42 5.55 -4.97 42.77
CA GLY A 42 6.63 -4.00 42.71
C GLY A 42 6.42 -2.81 41.77
N GLU A 43 5.33 -2.73 41.02
CA GLU A 43 4.96 -1.55 40.23
C GLU A 43 4.32 -0.47 41.12
N VAL A 44 4.61 0.77 40.79
CA VAL A 44 3.97 1.95 41.38
C VAL A 44 3.33 2.80 40.28
N GLU A 45 2.24 3.45 40.60
CA GLU A 45 1.61 4.44 39.74
C GLU A 45 1.91 5.84 40.29
N LYS A 46 2.42 6.72 39.44
CA LYS A 46 2.73 8.10 39.83
C LYS A 46 2.10 9.08 38.85
N THR A 47 1.32 10.01 39.35
CA THR A 47 0.84 11.15 38.55
C THR A 47 1.97 12.19 38.40
N LEU A 48 2.17 12.61 37.15
CA LEU A 48 3.18 13.59 36.78
C LEU A 48 2.49 14.94 36.57
N ASN A 49 3.04 15.98 37.22
CA ASN A 49 2.59 17.35 37.00
C ASN A 49 3.40 17.96 35.86
N LEU A 50 2.87 17.88 34.64
CA LEU A 50 3.53 18.31 33.40
C LEU A 50 2.77 19.46 32.76
N GLY A 51 3.50 20.30 32.03
CA GLY A 51 2.89 21.34 31.20
C GLY A 51 2.02 20.78 30.04
N SER A 52 1.43 21.68 29.29
CA SER A 52 0.62 21.30 28.13
C SER A 52 1.51 20.81 26.97
N PHE A 53 1.05 19.79 26.25
CA PHE A 53 1.70 19.26 25.07
C PHE A 53 0.66 18.78 24.07
N SER A 54 1.04 18.69 22.81
CA SER A 54 0.30 18.07 21.70
C SER A 54 1.19 17.12 20.88
N GLY A 55 2.46 16.98 21.25
CA GLY A 55 3.40 16.03 20.67
C GLY A 55 3.91 15.02 21.70
N ILE A 56 4.31 13.85 21.23
CA ILE A 56 4.97 12.80 22.02
C ILE A 56 6.23 12.37 21.27
N GLU A 57 7.38 12.39 21.96
CA GLU A 57 8.64 11.84 21.46
C GLU A 57 9.16 10.81 22.46
N ALA A 58 9.41 9.57 22.01
CA ALA A 58 9.94 8.51 22.85
C ALA A 58 11.17 7.85 22.26
N SER A 59 12.22 7.73 23.09
CA SER A 59 13.45 7.00 22.78
C SER A 59 13.71 5.85 23.78
N VAL A 60 12.68 5.42 24.50
CA VAL A 60 12.68 4.34 25.49
C VAL A 60 11.73 3.23 25.07
N ILE A 61 11.62 2.18 25.90
CA ILE A 61 10.60 1.13 25.75
C ILE A 61 9.36 1.58 26.55
N VAL A 62 8.25 1.85 25.85
CA VAL A 62 7.05 2.41 26.45
C VAL A 62 5.77 1.89 25.80
N ASP A 63 4.75 1.64 26.62
CA ASP A 63 3.38 1.55 26.19
C ASP A 63 2.63 2.82 26.57
N ILE A 64 1.96 3.44 25.62
CA ILE A 64 1.17 4.66 25.81
C ILE A 64 -0.29 4.35 25.58
N HIS A 65 -1.09 4.52 26.62
CA HIS A 65 -2.55 4.47 26.56
C HIS A 65 -3.06 5.90 26.56
N TYR A 66 -3.54 6.36 25.41
CA TYR A 66 -4.02 7.71 25.22
C TYR A 66 -5.55 7.76 25.27
N THR A 67 -6.06 8.77 25.99
CA THR A 67 -7.48 9.12 25.99
C THR A 67 -7.63 10.57 25.58
N GLN A 68 -8.37 10.83 24.52
CA GLN A 68 -8.68 12.19 24.08
C GLN A 68 -9.79 12.78 24.94
N ASP A 69 -9.45 13.81 25.73
CA ASP A 69 -10.38 14.52 26.62
C ASP A 69 -9.87 15.95 26.85
N THR A 70 -10.76 16.87 27.19
CA THR A 70 -10.43 18.27 27.57
C THR A 70 -9.55 18.38 28.80
N LYS A 71 -9.63 17.40 29.71
CA LYS A 71 -8.76 17.30 30.89
C LYS A 71 -7.36 16.84 30.48
N ARG A 72 -6.38 17.19 31.29
CA ARG A 72 -4.99 16.74 31.13
C ARG A 72 -4.54 15.94 32.33
N SER A 73 -3.96 14.79 32.07
CA SER A 73 -3.37 13.95 33.09
C SER A 73 -2.30 13.07 32.44
N VAL A 74 -1.18 12.93 33.12
CA VAL A 74 -0.15 11.96 32.74
C VAL A 74 0.17 11.13 33.97
N LYS A 75 -0.01 9.81 33.85
CA LYS A 75 0.37 8.87 34.87
C LYS A 75 1.38 7.90 34.32
N VAL A 76 2.43 7.63 35.08
CA VAL A 76 3.41 6.59 34.76
C VAL A 76 3.22 5.41 35.70
N ARG A 77 3.27 4.21 35.15
CA ARG A 77 3.20 2.95 35.86
C ARG A 77 4.38 2.08 35.48
N ALA A 78 5.21 1.76 36.45
CA ALA A 78 6.39 0.90 36.30
C ALA A 78 6.98 0.63 37.69
N THR A 79 8.06 -0.13 37.79
CA THR A 79 8.83 -0.19 39.05
C THR A 79 9.49 1.17 39.33
N GLN A 80 9.75 1.48 40.61
CA GLN A 80 10.42 2.73 40.99
C GLN A 80 11.76 2.86 40.27
N LYS A 81 12.53 1.77 40.15
CA LYS A 81 13.82 1.73 39.44
C LYS A 81 13.69 2.16 37.98
N GLN A 82 12.65 1.67 37.28
CA GLN A 82 12.39 2.03 35.85
C GLN A 82 12.01 3.51 35.73
N ILE A 83 11.16 4.02 36.63
CA ILE A 83 10.78 5.45 36.66
C ILE A 83 12.00 6.32 36.90
N ASP A 84 12.86 5.94 37.85
CA ASP A 84 14.07 6.71 38.21
C ASP A 84 15.08 6.78 37.07
N ARG A 85 15.09 5.78 36.15
CA ARG A 85 15.94 5.76 34.96
C ARG A 85 15.41 6.59 33.81
N CYS A 86 14.11 6.89 33.81
CA CYS A 86 13.46 7.62 32.74
C CYS A 86 13.36 9.12 33.05
N ASP A 87 13.68 9.95 32.06
CA ASP A 87 13.38 11.38 32.08
C ASP A 87 12.09 11.58 31.28
N ILE A 88 11.03 11.97 31.98
CA ILE A 88 9.71 12.26 31.43
C ILE A 88 9.45 13.74 31.64
N SER A 89 9.55 14.53 30.59
CA SER A 89 9.49 16.00 30.70
C SER A 89 8.75 16.58 29.49
N VAL A 90 8.28 17.81 29.60
CA VAL A 90 7.71 18.54 28.46
C VAL A 90 8.75 19.56 27.99
N ASN A 91 9.08 19.50 26.71
CA ASN A 91 9.94 20.45 26.02
C ASN A 91 9.13 21.15 24.91
N GLY A 92 8.88 22.44 25.10
CA GLY A 92 7.95 23.18 24.27
C GLY A 92 6.55 22.57 24.32
N SER A 93 6.04 22.10 23.18
CA SER A 93 4.75 21.42 23.06
C SER A 93 4.87 19.89 22.98
N THR A 94 6.02 19.30 23.32
CA THR A 94 6.28 17.88 23.16
C THR A 94 6.57 17.22 24.51
N LEU A 95 5.83 16.15 24.83
CA LEU A 95 6.15 15.23 25.91
C LEU A 95 7.31 14.34 25.45
N VAL A 96 8.46 14.45 26.12
CA VAL A 96 9.69 13.73 25.78
C VAL A 96 9.97 12.64 26.81
N LEU A 97 10.19 11.43 26.31
CA LEU A 97 10.55 10.25 27.09
C LEU A 97 11.93 9.75 26.64
N LYS A 98 12.91 9.83 27.53
CA LYS A 98 14.29 9.38 27.25
C LYS A 98 14.94 8.77 28.49
N THR A 99 16.00 8.01 28.30
CA THR A 99 16.82 7.50 29.38
C THR A 99 17.66 8.67 29.99
N LYS A 100 17.74 8.75 31.30
CA LYS A 100 18.62 9.74 31.97
C LYS A 100 20.09 9.46 31.66
N LYS A 101 20.89 10.51 31.48
CA LYS A 101 22.33 10.38 31.14
C LYS A 101 23.14 9.55 32.14
N ASN A 102 22.76 9.59 33.41
CA ASN A 102 23.46 8.89 34.52
C ASN A 102 22.57 7.77 35.11
N ALA A 103 21.72 7.17 34.29
CA ALA A 103 20.93 6.04 34.76
C ALA A 103 21.88 4.88 35.14
N PRO A 104 21.67 4.22 36.29
CA PRO A 104 22.44 3.06 36.65
C PRO A 104 22.27 1.96 35.57
N ASP A 105 23.33 1.17 35.35
CA ASP A 105 23.29 0.08 34.36
C ASP A 105 22.10 -0.85 34.65
N SER A 106 21.51 -1.37 33.60
CA SER A 106 20.50 -2.43 33.70
C SER A 106 21.22 -3.68 34.19
N ASP A 107 20.77 -4.26 35.31
CA ASP A 107 21.21 -5.61 35.68
C ASP A 107 20.88 -6.56 34.52
N ASP A 108 21.84 -7.31 34.06
CA ASP A 108 21.89 -8.11 32.83
C ASP A 108 20.78 -9.19 32.69
N ASN A 109 19.89 -9.31 33.65
CA ASN A 109 18.78 -10.28 33.70
C ASN A 109 17.39 -9.64 33.89
N SER A 110 17.25 -8.32 33.85
CA SER A 110 15.96 -7.70 34.07
C SER A 110 15.14 -7.67 32.79
N LYS A 111 13.94 -8.21 32.86
CA LYS A 111 12.83 -7.94 31.95
C LYS A 111 12.90 -6.49 31.49
N GLN A 112 12.88 -6.28 30.18
CA GLN A 112 12.93 -5.00 29.49
C GLN A 112 12.45 -3.81 30.35
N ASP A 113 13.22 -2.74 30.43
CA ASP A 113 12.90 -1.50 31.17
C ASP A 113 11.67 -0.78 30.59
N LYS A 114 10.58 -1.51 30.45
CA LYS A 114 9.33 -1.03 29.89
C LYS A 114 8.54 -0.23 30.91
N ILE A 115 8.13 0.96 30.55
CA ILE A 115 7.20 1.78 31.32
C ILE A 115 5.84 1.86 30.61
N THR A 116 4.79 2.10 31.38
CA THR A 116 3.45 2.33 30.82
C THR A 116 3.01 3.74 31.20
N LEU A 117 2.57 4.51 30.19
CA LEU A 117 1.99 5.83 30.39
C LEU A 117 0.49 5.80 30.09
N TYR A 118 -0.28 6.39 30.96
CA TYR A 118 -1.68 6.73 30.76
C TYR A 118 -1.76 8.23 30.57
N ILE A 119 -2.09 8.65 29.34
CA ILE A 119 -2.12 10.05 28.95
C ILE A 119 -3.56 10.43 28.63
N THR A 120 -4.05 11.47 29.27
CA THR A 120 -5.29 12.14 28.89
C THR A 120 -4.92 13.56 28.44
N ALA A 121 -5.30 13.94 27.23
CA ALA A 121 -5.05 15.27 26.69
C ALA A 121 -6.06 15.60 25.59
N PRO A 122 -6.30 16.89 25.29
CA PRO A 122 -7.28 17.31 24.28
C PRO A 122 -6.93 16.85 22.85
N GLU A 123 -5.63 16.85 22.54
CA GLU A 123 -5.13 16.56 21.21
C GLU A 123 -3.70 16.02 21.24
N ILE A 124 -3.41 15.09 20.34
CA ILE A 124 -2.05 14.71 19.97
C ILE A 124 -1.95 14.83 18.44
N SER A 125 -1.07 15.71 18.00
CA SER A 125 -0.83 15.98 16.57
C SER A 125 0.49 15.41 16.05
N VAL A 126 1.43 15.07 16.96
CA VAL A 126 2.73 14.48 16.58
C VAL A 126 3.06 13.30 17.48
N ILE A 127 3.44 12.18 16.86
CA ILE A 127 3.97 11.01 17.54
C ILE A 127 5.32 10.66 16.90
N GLU A 128 6.41 10.81 17.63
CA GLU A 128 7.75 10.43 17.17
C GLU A 128 8.29 9.29 18.03
N ASN A 129 8.65 8.17 17.40
CA ASN A 129 9.26 7.02 18.06
C ASN A 129 10.67 6.77 17.54
N ARG A 130 11.61 6.69 18.48
CA ARG A 130 13.01 6.31 18.24
C ARG A 130 13.40 5.05 19.02
N GLY A 131 12.55 4.62 19.96
CA GLY A 131 12.71 3.45 20.80
C GLY A 131 11.81 2.30 20.39
N ILE A 132 11.19 1.66 21.38
CA ILE A 132 10.14 0.64 21.19
C ILE A 132 8.88 1.19 21.83
N MET A 133 7.86 1.46 21.02
CA MET A 133 6.61 2.06 21.49
C MET A 133 5.40 1.22 21.10
N GLY A 134 4.53 0.99 22.10
CA GLY A 134 3.13 0.65 21.88
C GLY A 134 2.28 1.91 22.05
N PHE A 135 1.39 2.21 21.11
CA PHE A 135 0.46 3.33 21.22
C PHE A 135 -0.98 2.86 21.00
N TYR A 136 -1.81 3.07 21.99
CA TYR A 136 -3.16 2.51 22.07
C TYR A 136 -4.17 3.62 22.36
N THR A 137 -5.19 3.75 21.52
CA THR A 137 -6.30 4.69 21.77
C THR A 137 -7.55 4.30 20.97
N LYS A 138 -8.70 4.74 21.46
CA LYS A 138 -9.97 4.59 20.73
C LYS A 138 -10.08 5.62 19.59
N GLN A 139 -9.53 6.82 19.79
CA GLN A 139 -9.67 7.88 18.79
C GLN A 139 -8.49 8.84 18.81
N LEU A 140 -8.17 9.35 17.64
CA LEU A 140 -7.30 10.49 17.41
C LEU A 140 -8.04 11.45 16.48
N ASN A 141 -8.59 12.50 17.05
CA ASN A 141 -9.29 13.55 16.31
C ASN A 141 -8.46 14.83 16.39
N GLY A 142 -8.22 15.47 15.25
CA GLY A 142 -7.45 16.70 15.23
C GLY A 142 -7.27 17.26 13.83
N ASP A 143 -6.66 18.44 13.74
CA ASP A 143 -6.45 19.15 12.47
C ASP A 143 -5.25 18.61 11.67
N GLY A 144 -4.60 17.58 12.16
CA GLY A 144 -3.52 16.86 11.48
C GLY A 144 -2.80 15.93 12.44
N LEU A 145 -2.37 14.78 11.93
CA LEU A 145 -1.60 13.80 12.69
C LEU A 145 -0.34 13.43 11.91
N GLN A 146 0.80 13.64 12.55
CA GLN A 146 2.10 13.24 12.02
C GLN A 146 2.68 12.11 12.87
N ILE A 147 3.00 10.99 12.24
CA ILE A 147 3.61 9.82 12.87
C ILE A 147 4.99 9.63 12.25
N LYS A 148 6.04 9.71 13.06
CA LYS A 148 7.43 9.47 12.65
C LYS A 148 7.98 8.27 13.40
N ASN A 149 8.37 7.23 12.71
CA ASN A 149 8.94 6.05 13.32
C ASN A 149 10.36 5.75 12.81
N LYS A 150 11.32 5.77 13.72
CA LYS A 150 12.71 5.36 13.50
C LYS A 150 13.07 4.08 14.24
N GLY A 151 12.24 3.67 15.21
CA GLY A 151 12.41 2.50 16.04
C GLY A 151 11.42 1.38 15.70
N ILE A 152 10.88 0.76 16.74
CA ILE A 152 9.80 -0.23 16.62
C ILE A 152 8.52 0.42 17.17
N LEU A 153 7.50 0.53 16.34
CA LEU A 153 6.21 1.14 16.71
C LEU A 153 5.06 0.18 16.43
N ASN A 154 4.27 -0.09 17.46
CA ASN A 154 3.00 -0.79 17.34
C ASN A 154 1.87 0.19 17.68
N MET A 155 1.03 0.49 16.73
CA MET A 155 -0.12 1.38 16.90
C MET A 155 -1.43 0.61 16.76
N ASN A 156 -2.32 0.83 17.73
CA ASN A 156 -3.71 0.40 17.65
C ASN A 156 -4.60 1.60 17.95
N VAL A 157 -5.17 2.16 16.91
CA VAL A 157 -6.02 3.36 16.96
C VAL A 157 -7.32 3.04 16.24
N GLN A 158 -8.44 2.93 16.96
CA GLN A 158 -9.69 2.49 16.33
C GLN A 158 -10.23 3.49 15.32
N ASN A 159 -10.09 4.79 15.62
CA ASN A 159 -10.60 5.87 14.78
C ASN A 159 -9.56 6.98 14.65
N VAL A 160 -9.21 7.35 13.43
CA VAL A 160 -8.45 8.56 13.11
C VAL A 160 -9.36 9.45 12.29
N SER A 161 -9.61 10.66 12.75
CA SER A 161 -10.45 11.60 12.00
C SER A 161 -9.98 13.05 12.16
N GLY A 162 -10.21 13.83 11.11
CA GLY A 162 -9.86 15.25 11.10
C GLY A 162 -10.93 16.12 10.48
N LYS A 163 -10.88 17.44 10.73
CA LYS A 163 -11.78 18.44 10.14
C LYS A 163 -11.00 19.31 9.18
N GLY A 164 -11.64 19.75 8.14
CA GLY A 164 -11.24 20.83 7.21
C GLY A 164 -9.79 20.84 6.80
N GLY A 165 -9.21 20.30 5.90
CA GLY A 165 -7.81 20.38 5.44
C GLY A 165 -6.80 19.52 6.22
N SER A 166 -7.25 18.80 7.25
CA SER A 166 -6.41 17.92 8.08
C SER A 166 -5.85 16.73 7.31
N GLY A 167 -4.67 16.27 7.69
CA GLY A 167 -4.00 15.13 7.06
C GLY A 167 -3.42 14.14 8.06
N LEU A 168 -3.36 12.87 7.66
CA LEU A 168 -2.54 11.86 8.30
C LEU A 168 -1.25 11.69 7.50
N SER A 169 -0.11 11.94 8.14
CA SER A 169 1.22 11.71 7.57
C SER A 169 1.95 10.66 8.38
N ILE A 170 2.41 9.61 7.72
CA ILE A 170 3.20 8.53 8.30
C ILE A 170 4.56 8.50 7.60
N ASP A 171 5.63 8.69 8.36
CA ASP A 171 7.02 8.56 7.94
C ASP A 171 7.67 7.40 8.73
N ASN A 172 7.95 6.30 8.06
CA ASN A 172 8.52 5.11 8.67
C ASN A 172 9.88 4.74 8.08
N THR A 173 10.92 4.85 8.89
CA THR A 173 12.27 4.35 8.57
C THR A 173 12.64 3.12 9.40
N GLY A 174 11.88 2.83 10.46
CA GLY A 174 12.04 1.69 11.33
C GLY A 174 11.11 0.52 10.99
N ARG A 175 10.64 -0.16 12.01
CA ARG A 175 9.61 -1.20 11.91
C ARG A 175 8.31 -0.69 12.52
N MET A 176 7.24 -0.73 11.76
CA MET A 176 5.93 -0.26 12.23
C MET A 176 4.83 -1.26 11.89
N THR A 177 3.96 -1.48 12.85
CA THR A 177 2.66 -2.12 12.66
C THR A 177 1.60 -1.12 13.08
N ALA A 178 0.66 -0.80 12.20
CA ALA A 178 -0.43 0.12 12.45
C ALA A 178 -1.76 -0.55 12.14
N GLU A 179 -2.61 -0.65 13.14
CA GLU A 179 -4.00 -1.06 13.02
C GLU A 179 -4.87 0.17 13.25
N MET A 180 -5.47 0.66 12.16
CA MET A 180 -6.33 1.84 12.17
C MET A 180 -7.62 1.52 11.37
N PRO A 181 -8.60 0.83 11.97
CA PRO A 181 -9.81 0.37 11.27
C PRO A 181 -10.52 1.46 10.48
N THR A 182 -10.54 2.69 11.00
CA THR A 182 -11.12 3.84 10.31
C THR A 182 -10.12 4.99 10.27
N VAL A 183 -9.83 5.47 9.06
CA VAL A 183 -9.07 6.70 8.80
C VAL A 183 -9.95 7.59 7.93
N ASP A 184 -10.34 8.75 8.45
CA ASP A 184 -11.16 9.75 7.76
C ASP A 184 -10.48 11.12 7.88
N MET A 185 -9.63 11.42 6.92
CA MET A 185 -8.78 12.60 6.88
C MET A 185 -8.82 13.20 5.47
N ASN A 186 -8.64 14.49 5.32
CA ASN A 186 -8.64 15.13 4.00
C ASN A 186 -7.43 14.75 3.13
N MET A 187 -6.31 14.41 3.76
CA MET A 187 -5.12 13.89 3.08
C MET A 187 -4.58 12.68 3.82
N PHE A 188 -4.14 11.68 3.07
CA PHE A 188 -3.39 10.55 3.59
C PHE A 188 -2.04 10.46 2.87
N SER A 189 -0.96 10.60 3.61
CA SER A 189 0.40 10.49 3.09
C SER A 189 1.18 9.44 3.87
N LEU A 190 1.75 8.49 3.17
CA LEU A 190 2.58 7.44 3.72
C LEU A 190 3.91 7.39 3.01
N GLU A 191 5.00 7.59 3.74
CA GLU A 191 6.37 7.40 3.29
C GLU A 191 7.00 6.25 4.06
N ASN A 192 7.44 5.20 3.37
CA ASN A 192 8.04 4.03 3.99
C ASN A 192 9.40 3.70 3.38
N MET A 193 10.43 3.79 4.20
CA MET A 193 11.79 3.34 3.90
C MET A 193 12.17 2.09 4.72
N GLY A 194 11.42 1.80 5.78
CA GLY A 194 11.62 0.65 6.67
C GLY A 194 10.70 -0.52 6.34
N VAL A 195 10.18 -1.15 7.38
CA VAL A 195 9.19 -2.23 7.29
C VAL A 195 7.88 -1.72 7.89
N LEU A 196 6.82 -1.68 7.10
CA LEU A 196 5.51 -1.24 7.54
C LEU A 196 4.41 -2.24 7.18
N MET A 197 3.62 -2.59 8.18
CA MET A 197 2.34 -3.27 8.02
C MET A 197 1.23 -2.29 8.45
N PHE A 198 0.38 -1.91 7.51
CA PHE A 198 -0.74 -1.01 7.74
C PHE A 198 -2.06 -1.74 7.46
N GLN A 199 -2.91 -1.82 8.46
CA GLN A 199 -4.22 -2.48 8.36
C GLN A 199 -5.33 -1.48 8.69
N SER A 200 -6.28 -1.36 7.77
CA SER A 200 -7.49 -0.56 7.91
C SER A 200 -8.67 -1.28 7.27
N ASN A 201 -9.88 -0.92 7.63
CA ASN A 201 -11.08 -1.31 6.88
C ASN A 201 -11.39 -0.24 5.82
N SER A 202 -11.21 1.03 6.19
CA SER A 202 -11.49 2.18 5.32
C SER A 202 -10.51 3.31 5.57
N ILE A 203 -9.89 3.79 4.50
CA ILE A 203 -9.04 4.98 4.46
C ILE A 203 -9.73 5.97 3.53
N LYS A 204 -10.26 7.05 4.11
CA LYS A 204 -10.88 8.15 3.36
C LYS A 204 -9.96 9.34 3.34
N GLY A 205 -9.80 9.92 2.17
CA GLY A 205 -9.00 11.13 2.00
C GLY A 205 -9.23 11.77 0.64
N GLY A 206 -9.13 13.09 0.55
CA GLY A 206 -9.17 13.78 -0.74
C GLY A 206 -8.02 13.33 -1.64
N ASN A 207 -6.81 13.38 -1.10
CA ASN A 207 -5.59 12.95 -1.78
C ASN A 207 -4.88 11.84 -1.01
N LEU A 208 -4.65 10.72 -1.68
CA LEU A 208 -3.95 9.57 -1.14
C LEU A 208 -2.57 9.49 -1.79
N THR A 209 -1.51 9.52 -1.00
CA THR A 209 -0.13 9.40 -1.51
C THR A 209 0.61 8.31 -0.74
N ILE A 210 1.20 7.37 -1.47
CA ILE A 210 1.98 6.27 -0.90
C ILE A 210 3.32 6.21 -1.62
N ASN A 211 4.39 6.47 -0.88
CA ASN A 211 5.78 6.37 -1.32
C ASN A 211 6.45 5.20 -0.58
N ASN A 212 6.89 4.18 -1.29
CA ASN A 212 7.56 3.04 -0.70
C ASN A 212 8.92 2.78 -1.33
N SER A 213 9.96 2.78 -0.51
CA SER A 213 11.31 2.29 -0.87
C SER A 213 11.76 1.12 0.01
N GLY A 214 11.02 0.80 1.08
CA GLY A 214 11.23 -0.31 1.98
C GLY A 214 10.32 -1.51 1.69
N GLN A 215 9.87 -2.18 2.76
CA GLN A 215 8.87 -3.25 2.70
C GLN A 215 7.54 -2.71 3.22
N LEU A 216 6.50 -2.78 2.42
CA LEU A 216 5.18 -2.26 2.73
C LEU A 216 4.10 -3.31 2.46
N ASN A 217 3.29 -3.56 3.48
CA ASN A 217 2.05 -4.31 3.33
C ASN A 217 0.89 -3.42 3.75
N ILE A 218 -0.03 -3.16 2.84
CA ILE A 218 -1.25 -2.39 3.12
C ILE A 218 -2.47 -3.28 2.89
N LYS A 219 -3.39 -3.21 3.84
CA LYS A 219 -4.73 -3.77 3.71
C LYS A 219 -5.76 -2.70 4.07
N GLY A 220 -6.75 -2.50 3.19
CA GLY A 220 -7.87 -1.58 3.46
C GLY A 220 -8.34 -0.86 2.21
N ASN A 221 -9.64 -0.59 2.13
CA ASN A 221 -10.23 0.12 1.02
C ASN A 221 -9.90 1.62 1.09
N MET A 222 -9.60 2.21 -0.05
CA MET A 222 -9.20 3.60 -0.18
C MET A 222 -10.24 4.38 -0.96
N GLU A 223 -10.74 5.46 -0.38
CA GLU A 223 -11.73 6.34 -1.00
C GLU A 223 -11.17 7.77 -1.05
N GLY A 224 -11.28 8.43 -2.21
CA GLY A 224 -10.76 9.78 -2.34
C GLY A 224 -10.97 10.42 -3.70
N SER A 225 -10.32 11.56 -3.91
CA SER A 225 -10.30 12.19 -5.23
C SER A 225 -9.17 11.62 -6.09
N THR A 226 -7.98 11.53 -5.52
CA THR A 226 -6.81 11.02 -6.25
C THR A 226 -6.01 10.04 -5.41
N ALA A 227 -5.38 9.09 -6.08
CA ALA A 227 -4.41 8.19 -5.45
C ALA A 227 -3.11 8.13 -6.26
N ASN A 228 -1.99 8.37 -5.58
CA ASN A 228 -0.65 8.31 -6.15
C ASN A 228 0.18 7.25 -5.42
N LEU A 229 0.64 6.26 -6.15
CA LEU A 229 1.48 5.19 -5.64
C LEU A 229 2.85 5.20 -6.31
N TYR A 230 3.90 5.40 -5.54
CA TYR A 230 5.29 5.32 -5.99
C TYR A 230 6.00 4.19 -5.24
N ASN A 231 6.41 3.15 -5.94
CA ASN A 231 7.10 2.02 -5.34
C ASN A 231 8.48 1.79 -5.95
N LYS A 232 9.50 1.81 -5.10
CA LYS A 232 10.87 1.40 -5.42
C LYS A 232 11.32 0.18 -4.62
N GLY A 233 10.59 -0.16 -3.55
CA GLY A 233 10.84 -1.29 -2.67
C GLY A 233 9.95 -2.49 -2.98
N VAL A 234 9.55 -3.21 -1.95
CA VAL A 234 8.57 -4.31 -2.01
C VAL A 234 7.26 -3.82 -1.43
N CYS A 235 6.18 -3.86 -2.21
CA CYS A 235 4.87 -3.42 -1.78
C CYS A 235 3.80 -4.46 -2.14
N ASN A 236 3.02 -4.86 -1.14
CA ASN A 236 1.84 -5.68 -1.32
C ASN A 236 0.62 -4.90 -0.82
N MET A 237 -0.37 -4.75 -1.68
CA MET A 237 -1.61 -4.05 -1.37
C MET A 237 -2.81 -4.97 -1.59
N SER A 238 -3.61 -5.12 -0.55
CA SER A 238 -4.94 -5.74 -0.63
C SER A 238 -5.97 -4.64 -0.41
N SER A 239 -6.22 -3.86 -1.46
CA SER A 239 -6.94 -2.59 -1.37
C SER A 239 -7.74 -2.33 -2.64
N ALA A 240 -9.02 -2.06 -2.50
CA ALA A 240 -9.80 -1.44 -3.56
C ALA A 240 -9.68 0.09 -3.48
N PHE A 241 -9.64 0.74 -4.64
CA PHE A 241 -9.62 2.21 -4.76
C PHE A 241 -10.94 2.68 -5.36
N ASN A 242 -11.64 3.53 -4.64
CA ASN A 242 -12.86 4.19 -5.08
C ASN A 242 -12.61 5.70 -5.16
N LEU A 243 -12.27 6.16 -6.36
CA LEU A 243 -11.80 7.53 -6.58
C LEU A 243 -12.81 8.29 -7.44
N THR A 244 -12.95 9.58 -7.19
CA THR A 244 -13.71 10.49 -8.07
C THR A 244 -12.85 11.04 -9.21
N GLY A 245 -11.54 10.96 -9.13
CA GLY A 245 -10.57 11.46 -10.09
C GLY A 245 -9.57 10.39 -10.53
N SER A 246 -8.29 10.65 -10.36
CA SER A 246 -7.24 9.86 -11.00
C SER A 246 -6.55 8.87 -10.08
N TYR A 247 -6.16 7.74 -10.65
CA TYR A 247 -5.21 6.78 -10.08
C TYR A 247 -3.88 6.86 -10.84
N SER A 248 -2.78 7.04 -10.13
CA SER A 248 -1.44 7.04 -10.69
C SER A 248 -0.54 6.04 -9.96
N CYS A 249 0.11 5.16 -10.71
CA CYS A 249 1.02 4.16 -10.17
C CYS A 249 2.35 4.16 -10.93
N SER A 250 3.46 4.34 -10.22
CA SER A 250 4.81 4.21 -10.75
C SER A 250 5.57 3.16 -9.96
N ASN A 251 5.93 2.06 -10.60
CA ASN A 251 6.65 0.96 -9.99
C ASN A 251 8.03 0.75 -10.60
N GLY A 252 9.07 0.86 -9.76
CA GLY A 252 10.45 0.51 -10.08
C GLY A 252 10.96 -0.68 -9.26
N GLY A 253 10.21 -1.11 -8.23
CA GLY A 253 10.51 -2.24 -7.36
C GLY A 253 9.64 -3.46 -7.64
N GLN A 254 9.21 -4.12 -6.59
CA GLN A 254 8.22 -5.21 -6.64
C GLN A 254 6.89 -4.70 -6.09
N LEU A 255 5.85 -4.75 -6.89
CA LEU A 255 4.51 -4.30 -6.50
C LEU A 255 3.47 -5.35 -6.86
N ARG A 256 2.67 -5.73 -5.88
CA ARG A 256 1.48 -6.55 -6.07
C ARG A 256 0.26 -5.82 -5.53
N ILE A 257 -0.76 -5.70 -6.36
CA ILE A 257 -2.05 -5.11 -5.99
C ILE A 257 -3.14 -6.16 -6.17
N SER A 258 -3.97 -6.32 -5.17
CA SER A 258 -5.20 -7.12 -5.22
C SER A 258 -6.38 -6.24 -4.81
N GLY A 259 -7.25 -5.96 -5.77
CA GLY A 259 -8.44 -5.12 -5.58
C GLY A 259 -8.74 -4.25 -6.80
N ASP A 260 -9.97 -3.82 -6.91
CA ASP A 260 -10.45 -3.04 -8.05
C ASP A 260 -10.10 -1.56 -7.91
N VAL A 261 -9.96 -0.88 -9.03
CA VAL A 261 -9.77 0.56 -9.13
C VAL A 261 -10.94 1.18 -9.88
N LYS A 262 -11.68 2.05 -9.22
CA LYS A 262 -12.71 2.90 -9.81
C LYS A 262 -12.24 4.34 -9.82
N GLY A 263 -12.54 5.07 -10.91
CA GLY A 263 -12.16 6.47 -11.02
C GLY A 263 -12.37 7.04 -12.42
N SER A 264 -11.89 8.26 -12.61
CA SER A 264 -11.95 8.92 -13.91
C SER A 264 -10.86 8.40 -14.86
N THR A 265 -9.62 8.40 -14.40
CA THR A 265 -8.46 7.97 -15.21
C THR A 265 -7.51 7.10 -14.40
N ALA A 266 -6.79 6.22 -15.08
CA ALA A 266 -5.68 5.50 -14.49
C ALA A 266 -4.42 5.56 -15.37
N THR A 267 -3.28 5.86 -14.74
CA THR A 267 -1.97 5.84 -15.39
C THR A 267 -1.02 4.94 -14.61
N LEU A 268 -0.49 3.92 -15.27
CA LEU A 268 0.42 2.96 -14.67
C LEU A 268 1.72 2.90 -15.46
N LYS A 269 2.82 3.04 -14.75
CA LYS A 269 4.18 2.89 -15.30
C LYS A 269 4.93 1.83 -14.51
N ASN A 270 5.37 0.76 -15.18
CA ASN A 270 6.16 -0.29 -14.56
C ASN A 270 7.53 -0.42 -15.23
N THR A 271 8.57 -0.33 -14.41
CA THR A 271 9.96 -0.62 -14.81
C THR A 271 10.56 -1.76 -13.98
N GLY A 272 9.85 -2.21 -12.93
CA GLY A 272 10.21 -3.30 -12.04
C GLY A 272 9.37 -4.56 -12.26
N VAL A 273 8.95 -5.19 -11.19
CA VAL A 273 8.03 -6.34 -11.19
C VAL A 273 6.65 -5.90 -10.71
N TYR A 274 5.64 -6.13 -11.52
CA TYR A 274 4.27 -5.70 -11.24
C TYR A 274 3.29 -6.86 -11.35
N GLY A 275 2.41 -6.98 -10.38
CA GLY A 275 1.28 -7.91 -10.40
C GLY A 275 -0.01 -7.17 -10.07
N MET A 276 -1.03 -7.33 -10.90
CA MET A 276 -2.38 -6.81 -10.66
C MET A 276 -3.40 -7.94 -10.70
N GLU A 277 -4.14 -8.07 -9.61
CA GLU A 277 -5.30 -8.94 -9.49
C GLU A 277 -6.51 -8.07 -9.13
N GLY A 278 -7.28 -7.67 -10.13
CA GLY A 278 -8.41 -6.76 -9.98
C GLY A 278 -8.69 -5.98 -11.25
N SER A 279 -9.83 -5.32 -11.29
CA SER A 279 -10.35 -4.66 -12.50
C SER A 279 -10.25 -3.14 -12.38
N PHE A 280 -10.16 -2.48 -13.53
CA PHE A 280 -10.26 -1.03 -13.66
C PHE A 280 -11.63 -0.66 -14.25
N HIS A 281 -12.34 0.22 -13.55
CA HIS A 281 -13.62 0.79 -13.97
C HIS A 281 -13.46 2.30 -14.06
N LEU A 282 -13.21 2.81 -15.25
CA LEU A 282 -12.83 4.20 -15.48
C LEU A 282 -13.81 4.89 -16.44
N ASP A 283 -14.13 6.14 -16.14
CA ASP A 283 -14.99 6.94 -17.00
C ASP A 283 -14.26 7.41 -18.27
N ASN A 284 -12.95 7.67 -18.19
CA ASN A 284 -12.17 8.24 -19.28
C ASN A 284 -11.05 7.29 -19.74
N ASN A 285 -9.83 7.47 -19.27
CA ASN A 285 -8.65 6.85 -19.90
C ASN A 285 -7.95 5.85 -18.99
N TYR A 286 -7.54 4.74 -19.58
CA TYR A 286 -6.57 3.82 -19.00
C TYR A 286 -5.26 3.89 -19.80
N THR A 287 -4.16 4.23 -19.16
CA THR A 287 -2.83 4.25 -19.76
C THR A 287 -1.90 3.34 -18.99
N TYR A 288 -1.30 2.39 -19.69
CA TYR A 288 -0.37 1.44 -19.10
C TYR A 288 0.92 1.38 -19.92
N ALA A 289 2.06 1.54 -19.25
CA ALA A 289 3.38 1.42 -19.85
C ALA A 289 4.25 0.45 -19.04
N ASN A 290 4.75 -0.61 -19.69
CA ASN A 290 5.60 -1.61 -19.09
C ASN A 290 6.94 -1.72 -19.82
N SER A 291 8.04 -1.58 -19.10
CA SER A 291 9.38 -1.93 -19.54
C SER A 291 10.06 -2.97 -18.65
N GLY A 292 9.41 -3.36 -17.55
CA GLY A 292 9.84 -4.41 -16.63
C GLY A 292 9.13 -5.74 -16.88
N GLN A 293 8.81 -6.44 -15.81
CA GLN A 293 8.00 -7.67 -15.82
C GLN A 293 6.62 -7.38 -15.24
N ALA A 294 5.57 -7.83 -15.92
CA ALA A 294 4.22 -7.62 -15.45
C ALA A 294 3.32 -8.84 -15.64
N THR A 295 2.34 -8.95 -14.74
CA THR A 295 1.22 -9.88 -14.85
C THR A 295 -0.05 -9.11 -14.48
N ASN A 296 -1.00 -9.05 -15.40
CA ASN A 296 -2.25 -8.33 -15.23
C ASN A 296 -3.42 -9.30 -15.40
N ASN A 297 -4.10 -9.60 -14.31
CA ASN A 297 -5.28 -10.45 -14.28
C ASN A 297 -6.48 -9.60 -13.85
N GLY A 298 -7.30 -9.20 -14.81
CA GLY A 298 -8.48 -8.39 -14.53
C GLY A 298 -9.00 -7.66 -15.75
N ASN A 299 -10.18 -7.11 -15.61
CA ASN A 299 -10.85 -6.41 -16.68
C ASN A 299 -10.50 -4.92 -16.68
N VAL A 300 -10.57 -4.28 -17.84
CA VAL A 300 -10.46 -2.84 -17.97
C VAL A 300 -11.65 -2.31 -18.75
N THR A 301 -12.39 -1.41 -18.12
CA THR A 301 -13.45 -0.65 -18.78
C THR A 301 -13.05 0.83 -18.72
N ALA A 302 -12.97 1.48 -19.87
CA ALA A 302 -12.60 2.89 -20.02
C ALA A 302 -13.12 3.43 -21.35
N ASN A 303 -13.14 4.74 -21.54
CA ASN A 303 -13.46 5.32 -22.85
C ASN A 303 -12.33 5.07 -23.86
N ALA A 304 -11.06 5.23 -23.42
CA ALA A 304 -9.91 4.86 -24.23
C ALA A 304 -8.89 4.05 -23.40
N ILE A 305 -8.32 3.04 -24.04
CA ILE A 305 -7.31 2.15 -23.44
C ILE A 305 -6.02 2.24 -24.28
N SER A 306 -4.93 2.62 -23.65
CA SER A 306 -3.60 2.63 -24.23
C SER A 306 -2.68 1.71 -23.46
N ILE A 307 -2.10 0.72 -24.14
CA ILE A 307 -1.17 -0.27 -23.56
C ILE A 307 0.13 -0.25 -24.35
N THR A 308 1.22 0.07 -23.68
CA THR A 308 2.57 -0.02 -24.25
C THR A 308 3.38 -1.04 -23.46
N ASN A 309 3.99 -2.00 -24.16
CA ASN A 309 4.89 -2.97 -23.55
C ASN A 309 6.18 -3.11 -24.34
N SER A 310 7.29 -2.78 -23.68
CA SER A 310 8.65 -3.03 -24.17
C SER A 310 9.41 -4.07 -23.32
N GLY A 311 8.81 -4.53 -22.21
CA GLY A 311 9.34 -5.53 -21.31
C GLY A 311 8.68 -6.91 -21.50
N VAL A 312 8.44 -7.60 -20.41
CA VAL A 312 7.68 -8.87 -20.36
C VAL A 312 6.31 -8.61 -19.76
N ASP A 313 5.24 -8.91 -20.49
CA ASP A 313 3.89 -8.70 -20.00
C ASP A 313 3.01 -9.94 -20.28
N ARG A 314 2.30 -10.36 -19.24
CA ARG A 314 1.23 -11.37 -19.32
C ARG A 314 -0.07 -10.71 -18.94
N ARG A 315 -1.07 -10.85 -19.79
CA ARG A 315 -2.38 -10.23 -19.56
C ARG A 315 -3.50 -11.19 -19.83
N ASN A 316 -4.45 -11.21 -18.89
CA ASN A 316 -5.68 -11.96 -19.01
C ASN A 316 -6.86 -11.10 -18.56
N GLY A 317 -7.97 -11.14 -19.30
CA GLY A 317 -9.19 -10.42 -18.93
C GLY A 317 -9.91 -9.79 -20.11
N LYS A 318 -10.88 -8.94 -19.79
CA LYS A 318 -11.74 -8.26 -20.78
C LYS A 318 -11.38 -6.79 -20.86
N LEU A 319 -11.20 -6.29 -22.07
CA LEU A 319 -11.03 -4.88 -22.37
C LEU A 319 -12.33 -4.37 -23.02
N LYS A 320 -12.87 -3.26 -22.48
CA LYS A 320 -14.05 -2.60 -23.03
C LYS A 320 -13.78 -1.12 -23.19
N SER A 321 -13.80 -0.62 -24.44
CA SER A 321 -13.58 0.80 -24.73
C SER A 321 -14.03 1.19 -26.13
N GLU A 322 -14.21 2.49 -26.38
CA GLU A 322 -14.39 3.02 -27.74
C GLU A 322 -13.08 2.99 -28.55
N GLN A 323 -11.93 3.12 -27.87
CA GLN A 323 -10.62 3.09 -28.51
C GLN A 323 -9.66 2.20 -27.71
N LEU A 324 -9.02 1.27 -28.41
CA LEU A 324 -7.94 0.45 -27.88
C LEU A 324 -6.69 0.63 -28.76
N ASP A 325 -5.60 1.13 -28.17
CA ASP A 325 -4.29 1.22 -28.82
C ASP A 325 -3.29 0.37 -28.03
N MET A 326 -2.74 -0.64 -28.68
CA MET A 326 -1.71 -1.52 -28.10
C MET A 326 -0.42 -1.44 -28.93
N ASN A 327 0.67 -1.04 -28.28
CA ASN A 327 2.02 -0.99 -28.85
C ASN A 327 2.92 -1.96 -28.09
N VAL A 328 3.20 -3.10 -28.68
CA VAL A 328 3.87 -4.22 -28.02
C VAL A 328 5.17 -4.59 -28.74
N ASN A 329 6.30 -4.15 -28.18
CA ASN A 329 7.64 -4.37 -28.73
C ASN A 329 8.45 -5.39 -27.92
N GLY A 330 7.97 -5.77 -26.73
CA GLY A 330 8.62 -6.71 -25.82
C GLY A 330 8.13 -8.15 -25.99
N GLN A 331 8.31 -8.94 -24.94
CA GLN A 331 7.74 -10.28 -24.85
C GLN A 331 6.32 -10.22 -24.27
N SER A 332 5.39 -10.91 -24.90
CA SER A 332 3.99 -10.83 -24.47
C SER A 332 3.24 -12.16 -24.62
N ARG A 333 2.37 -12.40 -23.65
CA ARG A 333 1.34 -13.43 -23.74
C ARG A 333 0.03 -12.84 -23.27
N TYR A 334 -0.88 -12.66 -24.24
CA TYR A 334 -2.17 -12.04 -24.00
C TYR A 334 -3.30 -13.00 -24.37
N GLU A 335 -4.18 -13.23 -23.38
CA GLU A 335 -5.40 -14.04 -23.51
C GLU A 335 -6.56 -13.12 -23.10
N MET A 336 -7.16 -12.43 -24.08
CA MET A 336 -8.07 -11.34 -23.79
C MET A 336 -9.33 -11.39 -24.65
N SER A 337 -10.35 -10.63 -24.24
CA SER A 337 -11.42 -10.22 -25.13
C SER A 337 -11.47 -8.69 -25.21
N PHE A 338 -11.88 -8.19 -26.37
CA PHE A 338 -12.14 -6.77 -26.58
C PHE A 338 -13.57 -6.56 -27.11
N SER A 339 -14.28 -5.63 -26.48
CA SER A 339 -15.58 -5.19 -26.96
C SER A 339 -15.65 -3.67 -27.05
N GLY A 340 -16.18 -3.16 -28.16
CA GLY A 340 -16.38 -1.70 -28.33
C GLY A 340 -16.15 -1.16 -29.73
N GLY A 341 -15.43 -0.03 -29.82
CA GLY A 341 -15.26 0.68 -31.08
C GLY A 341 -14.09 0.18 -31.90
N GLU A 342 -12.97 0.86 -31.84
CA GLU A 342 -11.81 0.63 -32.68
C GLU A 342 -10.65 0.03 -31.90
N ALA A 343 -10.04 -1.03 -32.42
CA ALA A 343 -8.84 -1.62 -31.89
C ALA A 343 -7.66 -1.49 -32.85
N LYS A 344 -6.51 -1.05 -32.34
CA LYS A 344 -5.25 -1.00 -33.07
C LYS A 344 -4.19 -1.77 -32.30
N LEU A 345 -3.59 -2.76 -32.96
CA LEU A 345 -2.54 -3.61 -32.40
C LEU A 345 -1.27 -3.43 -33.23
N ASN A 346 -0.25 -2.84 -32.68
CA ASN A 346 1.07 -2.73 -33.27
C ASN A 346 2.01 -3.65 -32.47
N CYS A 347 2.43 -4.75 -33.07
CA CYS A 347 3.17 -5.81 -32.41
C CYS A 347 4.47 -6.08 -33.15
N SER A 348 5.62 -5.76 -32.55
CA SER A 348 6.93 -5.93 -33.19
C SER A 348 7.92 -6.81 -32.40
N GLY A 349 7.50 -7.34 -31.25
CA GLY A 349 8.34 -8.15 -30.36
C GLY A 349 8.24 -9.67 -30.59
N ILE A 350 8.13 -10.42 -29.50
CA ILE A 350 7.93 -11.86 -29.46
C ILE A 350 6.71 -12.18 -28.62
N GLY A 351 5.76 -12.94 -29.14
CA GLY A 351 4.63 -13.29 -28.30
C GLY A 351 3.45 -13.95 -28.98
N ASN A 352 2.47 -14.28 -28.14
CA ASN A 352 1.21 -14.84 -28.54
C ASN A 352 0.06 -13.95 -28.05
N PHE A 353 -0.84 -13.62 -28.96
CA PHE A 353 -2.07 -12.89 -28.71
C PHE A 353 -3.26 -13.76 -29.08
N GLU A 354 -4.07 -14.09 -28.10
CA GLU A 354 -5.39 -14.70 -28.32
C GLU A 354 -6.42 -13.65 -27.92
N MET A 355 -7.20 -13.16 -28.91
CA MET A 355 -8.17 -12.10 -28.65
C MET A 355 -9.52 -12.44 -29.27
N ALA A 356 -10.54 -12.49 -28.41
CA ALA A 356 -11.93 -12.56 -28.84
C ALA A 356 -12.48 -11.15 -29.03
N LEU A 357 -13.05 -10.87 -30.20
CA LEU A 357 -13.47 -9.53 -30.62
C LEU A 357 -15.00 -9.43 -30.71
N ASP A 358 -15.49 -8.26 -30.34
CA ASP A 358 -16.84 -7.78 -30.62
C ASP A 358 -16.74 -6.27 -30.83
N CYS A 359 -16.32 -5.84 -32.06
CA CYS A 359 -15.93 -4.46 -32.31
C CYS A 359 -16.24 -3.97 -33.71
N ARG A 360 -16.29 -2.65 -33.89
CA ARG A 360 -16.49 -2.04 -35.23
C ARG A 360 -15.27 -2.21 -36.14
N SER A 361 -14.06 -2.05 -35.59
CA SER A 361 -12.88 -2.21 -36.43
C SER A 361 -11.69 -2.76 -35.66
N ILE A 362 -10.86 -3.55 -36.36
CA ILE A 362 -9.58 -4.03 -35.87
C ILE A 362 -8.50 -3.81 -36.94
N LYS A 363 -7.43 -3.13 -36.54
CA LYS A 363 -6.20 -3.01 -37.34
C LYS A 363 -5.05 -3.70 -36.62
N VAL A 364 -4.40 -4.65 -37.29
CA VAL A 364 -3.23 -5.35 -36.77
C VAL A 364 -2.05 -5.08 -37.67
N ASN A 365 -1.00 -4.48 -37.13
CA ASN A 365 0.31 -4.38 -37.76
C ASN A 365 1.25 -5.27 -36.98
N SER A 366 1.74 -6.34 -37.57
CA SER A 366 2.61 -7.30 -36.89
C SER A 366 3.94 -7.46 -37.61
N SER A 367 5.03 -7.44 -36.82
CA SER A 367 6.38 -7.73 -37.27
C SER A 367 7.13 -8.49 -36.17
N GLY A 368 8.24 -9.14 -36.48
CA GLY A 368 8.97 -9.93 -35.48
C GLY A 368 8.49 -11.37 -35.41
N GLN A 369 8.45 -11.98 -34.21
CA GLN A 369 8.00 -13.37 -33.99
C GLN A 369 6.68 -13.38 -33.21
N ILE A 370 5.60 -13.04 -33.87
CA ILE A 370 4.29 -12.80 -33.27
C ILE A 370 3.24 -13.74 -33.86
N ASN A 371 2.51 -14.42 -32.99
CA ASN A 371 1.30 -15.13 -33.33
C ASN A 371 0.09 -14.38 -32.81
N VAL A 372 -0.81 -13.97 -33.70
CA VAL A 372 -2.08 -13.31 -33.37
C VAL A 372 -3.20 -14.24 -33.77
N THR A 373 -4.02 -14.68 -32.84
CA THR A 373 -5.24 -15.46 -33.11
C THR A 373 -6.46 -14.61 -32.75
N LEU A 374 -7.28 -14.32 -33.74
CA LEU A 374 -8.49 -13.51 -33.57
C LEU A 374 -9.72 -14.40 -33.77
N SER A 375 -10.74 -14.15 -32.94
CA SER A 375 -12.05 -14.82 -33.01
C SER A 375 -13.15 -13.80 -32.69
N GLY A 376 -14.42 -14.17 -32.93
CA GLY A 376 -15.58 -13.32 -32.70
C GLY A 376 -15.99 -12.48 -33.88
N THR A 377 -16.30 -11.20 -33.72
CA THR A 377 -16.87 -10.33 -34.76
C THR A 377 -16.15 -8.99 -34.86
N ALA A 378 -15.94 -8.52 -36.10
CA ALA A 378 -15.47 -7.19 -36.42
C ALA A 378 -15.99 -6.72 -37.76
N ASP A 379 -16.62 -5.53 -37.82
CA ASP A 379 -17.21 -5.03 -39.06
C ASP A 379 -16.14 -4.68 -40.12
N ASN A 380 -15.04 -4.07 -39.66
CA ASN A 380 -13.92 -3.68 -40.52
C ASN A 380 -12.62 -4.30 -40.04
N THR A 381 -11.84 -4.84 -40.93
CA THR A 381 -10.58 -5.51 -40.61
C THR A 381 -9.44 -5.06 -41.51
N SER A 382 -8.25 -4.80 -40.94
CA SER A 382 -7.04 -4.52 -41.71
C SER A 382 -5.87 -5.26 -41.05
N PHE A 383 -5.18 -6.08 -41.81
CA PHE A 383 -4.06 -6.88 -41.33
C PHE A 383 -2.85 -6.61 -42.22
N ASP A 384 -1.75 -6.19 -41.59
CA ASP A 384 -0.46 -5.98 -42.20
C ASP A 384 0.60 -6.73 -41.39
N GLY A 385 1.33 -7.61 -42.06
CA GLY A 385 2.30 -8.49 -41.42
C GLY A 385 3.62 -8.56 -42.16
N SER A 386 4.72 -8.53 -41.43
CA SER A 386 6.06 -8.72 -41.96
C SER A 386 6.91 -9.58 -41.00
N GLY A 387 7.99 -10.15 -41.49
CA GLY A 387 8.86 -11.02 -40.71
C GLY A 387 8.28 -12.41 -40.48
N ILE A 388 8.43 -13.00 -39.31
CA ILE A 388 7.90 -14.33 -38.92
C ILE A 388 6.61 -14.12 -38.10
N SER A 389 5.73 -13.26 -38.58
CA SER A 389 4.45 -13.03 -37.95
C SER A 389 3.35 -13.86 -38.59
N HIS A 390 2.41 -14.34 -37.78
CA HIS A 390 1.26 -15.07 -38.22
C HIS A 390 -0.01 -14.50 -37.60
N VAL A 391 -0.96 -14.10 -38.46
CA VAL A 391 -2.28 -13.62 -38.04
C VAL A 391 -3.34 -14.66 -38.48
N ASN A 392 -3.88 -15.37 -37.52
CA ASN A 392 -4.94 -16.34 -37.72
C ASN A 392 -6.31 -15.71 -37.48
N THR A 393 -7.11 -15.61 -38.52
CA THR A 393 -8.47 -15.05 -38.48
C THR A 393 -9.55 -16.09 -38.83
N SER A 394 -9.22 -17.38 -38.80
CA SER A 394 -10.15 -18.45 -39.22
C SER A 394 -11.43 -18.52 -38.41
N ARG A 395 -11.42 -17.96 -37.21
CA ARG A 395 -12.59 -17.90 -36.30
C ARG A 395 -13.16 -16.48 -36.16
N LEU A 396 -12.74 -15.55 -37.02
CA LEU A 396 -13.21 -14.17 -37.04
C LEU A 396 -14.29 -14.00 -38.11
N ASN A 397 -15.49 -13.64 -37.71
CA ASN A 397 -16.58 -13.26 -38.61
C ASN A 397 -16.40 -11.81 -39.04
N LYS A 398 -16.45 -11.57 -40.32
CA LYS A 398 -16.36 -10.24 -40.94
C LYS A 398 -17.70 -9.94 -41.57
N PHE A 399 -18.24 -8.77 -41.30
CA PHE A 399 -19.51 -8.33 -41.88
C PHE A 399 -19.28 -7.25 -42.93
#